data_a5db2846437fa4db047f4bd609fda8d4
#
_entry.id   a5db2846437fa4db047f4bd609fda8d4
#
_cell.length_a   1.000
_cell.length_b   1.000
_cell.length_c   1.000
_cell.angle_alpha   90.00
_cell.angle_beta   90.00
_cell.angle_gamma   90.00
#
_symmetry.space_group_name_H-M   'P 1'
#
loop_
_entity.id
_entity.type
_entity.pdbx_description
1 polymer ?
#
loop_
_entity_poly.entity_id
_entity_poly.type
_entity_poly.pdbx_seq_one_letter_code
_entity_poly.pdbx_strand_id
1 'polypeptide(L)'
;MPATDRKIRYPYAGSKSHHVTLGVFDTQSGKTIYLNTGEPAEQYLTNVSWTPDDKYVLVAVVNREQNQMWFKQFDAATGAFVKTLFEEISDKWVEPQHPAVFVPGSNNRFVWQSDRDGFNHLYLYETDGKVIRQISKGKFPVTSMYGFSTDGSHCFFQTADETGLNRYVWTANLKDGSSRRLNEEEGVHNGIISQNGDWAVDIFSNLATPRFIYTQKTTPGAVRNLAFGAKNPLEEYQVGITKFTSLPSPGGVRLNARLILPANYDAGKKYPAIIYVYNGSHVQMVTNSWMGGGEMWMQRMANEGYVVMSIDGRGSANRGCEFEQSTFRHLGDFEMEDQLTGVQYLQAQSYIDPARIGVFGWSFGGFMTTSLMTRPEAKGVFKCGIAGGPVLDWRMYEIMYTERYMDTPQENPEGYTQNSLYQYIGNLDGRLLMIHGTSDPVVLWQHSLKYVQECVKKGKQIDYFVYPEHEHNVIGPDRAHLYEMVERYFKDHL
;
A
#
# COMPACT_ATOMS: atom_id res chain seq x y z
N MET A 1 -31.51 2.81 -20.61
CA MET A 1 -32.00 3.87 -19.70
C MET A 1 -31.18 5.12 -19.96
N PRO A 2 -31.75 6.33 -19.82
CA PRO A 2 -30.93 7.55 -19.89
C PRO A 2 -29.95 7.56 -18.71
N ALA A 3 -28.74 8.05 -18.97
CA ALA A 3 -27.75 8.22 -17.92
C ALA A 3 -28.26 9.23 -16.88
N THR A 4 -28.03 8.92 -15.60
CA THR A 4 -28.37 9.80 -14.51
C THR A 4 -27.12 10.22 -13.75
N ASP A 5 -26.98 11.52 -13.47
CA ASP A 5 -25.87 12.02 -12.68
C ASP A 5 -26.02 11.61 -11.20
N ARG A 6 -25.00 10.99 -10.63
CA ARG A 6 -24.88 10.80 -9.20
C ARG A 6 -23.99 11.90 -8.62
N LYS A 7 -24.58 12.81 -7.85
CA LYS A 7 -23.83 13.83 -7.13
C LYS A 7 -23.20 13.24 -5.87
N ILE A 8 -21.89 13.37 -5.73
CA ILE A 8 -21.13 13.02 -4.54
C ILE A 8 -20.44 14.25 -3.98
N ARG A 9 -20.22 14.27 -2.66
CA ARG A 9 -19.36 15.27 -2.02
C ARG A 9 -17.95 14.69 -1.97
N TYR A 10 -17.04 15.29 -2.69
CA TYR A 10 -15.65 14.86 -2.80
C TYR A 10 -14.76 16.08 -2.57
N PRO A 11 -14.21 16.25 -1.34
CA PRO A 11 -13.35 17.39 -1.04
C PRO A 11 -12.00 17.21 -1.72
N TYR A 12 -11.66 18.12 -2.62
CA TYR A 12 -10.34 18.19 -3.24
C TYR A 12 -9.30 18.75 -2.28
N ALA A 13 -8.04 18.39 -2.44
CA ALA A 13 -6.92 18.97 -1.71
C ALA A 13 -6.99 20.52 -1.73
N GLY A 14 -6.76 21.14 -0.59
CA GLY A 14 -6.87 22.60 -0.38
C GLY A 14 -8.27 23.15 -0.22
N SER A 15 -9.32 22.31 -0.37
CA SER A 15 -10.71 22.75 -0.15
C SER A 15 -11.16 22.50 1.30
N LYS A 16 -12.41 22.85 1.61
CA LYS A 16 -12.99 22.60 2.92
C LYS A 16 -13.18 21.11 3.17
N SER A 17 -12.64 20.61 4.29
CA SER A 17 -12.75 19.21 4.69
C SER A 17 -14.12 18.89 5.31
N HIS A 18 -14.40 17.61 5.50
CA HIS A 18 -15.52 17.13 6.28
C HIS A 18 -15.33 17.47 7.77
N HIS A 19 -16.42 17.85 8.44
CA HIS A 19 -16.47 17.92 9.90
C HIS A 19 -17.15 16.66 10.39
N VAL A 20 -16.40 15.77 11.01
CA VAL A 20 -16.90 14.48 11.50
C VAL A 20 -17.10 14.52 13.01
N THR A 21 -18.07 13.74 13.48
CA THR A 21 -18.32 13.53 14.91
C THR A 21 -18.32 12.05 15.23
N LEU A 22 -17.88 11.71 16.44
CA LEU A 22 -17.90 10.33 16.95
C LEU A 22 -18.91 10.25 18.10
N GLY A 23 -19.80 9.26 18.07
CA GLY A 23 -20.81 9.07 19.09
C GLY A 23 -20.84 7.64 19.63
N VAL A 24 -21.25 7.52 20.89
CA VAL A 24 -21.56 6.28 21.58
C VAL A 24 -23.08 6.07 21.52
N PHE A 25 -23.51 4.98 20.87
CA PHE A 25 -24.92 4.63 20.77
C PHE A 25 -25.31 3.58 21.82
N ASP A 26 -26.26 3.92 22.66
CA ASP A 26 -26.82 2.98 23.64
C ASP A 26 -27.99 2.21 22.98
N THR A 27 -27.77 0.90 22.79
CA THR A 27 -28.74 0.01 22.13
C THR A 27 -30.00 -0.24 22.95
N GLN A 28 -30.00 0.02 24.26
CA GLN A 28 -31.16 -0.17 25.13
C GLN A 28 -32.06 1.06 25.11
N SER A 29 -31.47 2.26 25.28
CA SER A 29 -32.23 3.50 25.32
C SER A 29 -32.46 4.13 23.96
N GLY A 30 -31.72 3.71 22.91
CA GLY A 30 -31.74 4.30 21.58
C GLY A 30 -31.11 5.70 21.51
N LYS A 31 -30.37 6.12 22.52
CA LYS A 31 -29.73 7.45 22.57
C LYS A 31 -28.29 7.40 22.08
N THR A 32 -27.87 8.47 21.42
CA THR A 32 -26.46 8.70 21.06
C THR A 32 -25.89 9.84 21.90
N ILE A 33 -24.71 9.59 22.47
CA ILE A 33 -23.90 10.59 23.17
C ILE A 33 -22.69 10.87 22.29
N TYR A 34 -22.53 12.13 21.87
CA TYR A 34 -21.39 12.52 21.05
C TYR A 34 -20.21 12.93 21.90
N LEU A 35 -19.00 12.47 21.51
CA LEU A 35 -17.75 12.81 22.18
C LEU A 35 -17.38 14.28 21.88
N ASN A 36 -16.97 14.99 22.91
CA ASN A 36 -16.47 16.36 22.79
C ASN A 36 -14.99 16.33 22.36
N THR A 37 -14.75 16.18 21.06
CA THR A 37 -13.39 16.06 20.49
C THR A 37 -12.63 17.39 20.42
N GLY A 38 -13.33 18.53 20.63
CA GLY A 38 -12.73 19.87 20.64
C GLY A 38 -12.55 20.47 19.25
N GLU A 39 -11.96 21.65 19.23
CA GLU A 39 -11.59 22.38 18.02
C GLU A 39 -10.09 22.19 17.68
N PRO A 40 -9.70 22.37 16.41
CA PRO A 40 -10.55 22.71 15.27
C PRO A 40 -11.42 21.54 14.82
N ALA A 41 -12.61 21.84 14.23
CA ALA A 41 -13.53 20.81 13.72
C ALA A 41 -12.96 20.08 12.47
N GLU A 42 -12.01 20.68 11.78
CA GLU A 42 -11.24 20.05 10.69
C GLU A 42 -10.12 19.17 11.28
N GLN A 43 -10.49 17.97 11.69
CA GLN A 43 -9.59 16.96 12.29
C GLN A 43 -10.03 15.58 11.85
N TYR A 44 -9.13 14.61 11.95
CA TYR A 44 -9.42 13.20 11.69
C TYR A 44 -9.58 12.46 13.02
N LEU A 45 -10.66 11.66 13.14
CA LEU A 45 -10.97 10.83 14.29
C LEU A 45 -10.79 9.36 13.88
N THR A 46 -9.78 8.70 14.42
CA THR A 46 -9.42 7.33 14.02
C THR A 46 -9.01 6.48 15.21
N ASN A 47 -8.76 5.19 14.99
CA ASN A 47 -8.24 4.22 15.95
C ASN A 47 -9.03 4.18 17.26
N VAL A 48 -10.36 4.11 17.12
CA VAL A 48 -11.27 4.06 18.24
C VAL A 48 -11.12 2.75 19.01
N SER A 49 -10.94 2.84 20.32
CA SER A 49 -10.84 1.69 21.22
C SER A 49 -11.69 1.91 22.47
N TRP A 50 -12.28 0.83 22.99
CA TRP A 50 -12.94 0.85 24.29
C TRP A 50 -11.98 0.39 25.38
N THR A 51 -12.09 0.98 26.58
CA THR A 51 -11.50 0.35 27.76
C THR A 51 -12.26 -0.92 28.11
N PRO A 52 -11.62 -1.97 28.67
CA PRO A 52 -12.29 -3.24 28.96
C PRO A 52 -13.44 -3.18 29.98
N ASP A 53 -13.56 -2.08 30.73
CA ASP A 53 -14.63 -1.82 31.69
C ASP A 53 -15.76 -0.95 31.09
N ASP A 54 -15.73 -0.68 29.78
CA ASP A 54 -16.69 0.11 29.01
C ASP A 54 -16.90 1.56 29.49
N LYS A 55 -15.99 2.07 30.36
CA LYS A 55 -16.13 3.42 30.90
C LYS A 55 -15.61 4.51 29.98
N TYR A 56 -14.62 4.21 29.19
CA TYR A 56 -13.94 5.19 28.35
C TYR A 56 -13.80 4.74 26.91
N VAL A 57 -13.82 5.71 26.01
CA VAL A 57 -13.47 5.56 24.61
C VAL A 57 -12.15 6.27 24.37
N LEU A 58 -11.20 5.59 23.75
CA LEU A 58 -9.92 6.14 23.32
C LEU A 58 -9.96 6.43 21.82
N VAL A 59 -9.47 7.58 21.41
CA VAL A 59 -9.50 8.04 20.01
C VAL A 59 -8.17 8.69 19.67
N ALA A 60 -7.60 8.33 18.53
CA ALA A 60 -6.54 9.09 17.91
C ALA A 60 -7.16 10.28 17.15
N VAL A 61 -6.88 11.47 17.62
CA VAL A 61 -7.28 12.74 17.00
C VAL A 61 -6.08 13.27 16.23
N VAL A 62 -6.18 13.34 14.91
CA VAL A 62 -5.10 13.80 14.04
C VAL A 62 -5.47 15.16 13.46
N ASN A 63 -4.55 16.13 13.46
CA ASN A 63 -4.77 17.45 12.87
C ASN A 63 -4.95 17.33 11.34
N ARG A 64 -5.43 18.40 10.70
CA ARG A 64 -5.64 18.42 9.25
C ARG A 64 -4.35 18.20 8.46
N GLU A 65 -3.24 18.76 8.92
CA GLU A 65 -1.90 18.63 8.33
C GLU A 65 -1.34 17.20 8.47
N GLN A 66 -2.00 16.37 9.29
CA GLN A 66 -1.66 14.97 9.56
C GLN A 66 -0.23 14.76 10.06
N ASN A 67 0.37 15.77 10.66
CA ASN A 67 1.72 15.73 11.23
C ASN A 67 1.74 15.69 12.76
N GLN A 68 0.56 15.77 13.41
CA GLN A 68 0.40 15.66 14.86
C GLN A 68 -0.84 14.84 15.22
N MET A 69 -0.68 13.91 16.13
CA MET A 69 -1.72 13.05 16.66
C MET A 69 -1.74 13.15 18.18
N TRP A 70 -2.95 13.29 18.75
CA TRP A 70 -3.22 13.18 20.18
C TRP A 70 -4.04 11.93 20.44
N PHE A 71 -3.57 11.04 21.28
CA PHE A 71 -4.37 9.90 21.73
C PHE A 71 -5.16 10.30 22.96
N LYS A 72 -6.47 10.52 22.77
CA LYS A 72 -7.38 11.14 23.75
C LYS A 72 -8.34 10.12 24.38
N GLN A 73 -8.67 10.34 25.65
CA GLN A 73 -9.64 9.56 26.41
C GLN A 73 -10.91 10.38 26.65
N PHE A 74 -12.05 9.74 26.43
CA PHE A 74 -13.38 10.32 26.61
C PHE A 74 -14.23 9.45 27.53
N ASP A 75 -15.05 10.04 28.38
CA ASP A 75 -16.04 9.35 29.20
C ASP A 75 -17.20 8.87 28.30
N ALA A 76 -17.45 7.56 28.30
CA ALA A 76 -18.43 6.94 27.39
C ALA A 76 -19.89 7.31 27.75
N ALA A 77 -20.18 7.62 29.03
CA ALA A 77 -21.52 7.93 29.49
C ALA A 77 -21.91 9.39 29.25
N THR A 78 -20.94 10.30 29.15
CA THR A 78 -21.18 11.74 29.03
C THR A 78 -20.64 12.37 27.76
N GLY A 79 -19.72 11.70 27.09
CA GLY A 79 -18.97 12.22 25.94
C GLY A 79 -17.89 13.24 26.32
N ALA A 80 -17.68 13.50 27.60
CA ALA A 80 -16.73 14.48 28.07
C ALA A 80 -15.28 14.06 27.80
N PHE A 81 -14.45 15.02 27.37
CA PHE A 81 -13.00 14.86 27.30
C PHE A 81 -12.43 14.65 28.72
N VAL A 82 -11.61 13.63 28.92
CA VAL A 82 -10.98 13.31 30.19
C VAL A 82 -9.53 13.79 30.20
N LYS A 83 -8.72 13.32 29.25
CA LYS A 83 -7.30 13.68 29.13
C LYS A 83 -6.71 13.24 27.80
N THR A 84 -5.54 13.78 27.47
CA THR A 84 -4.65 13.25 26.43
C THR A 84 -3.68 12.28 27.09
N LEU A 85 -3.56 11.07 26.55
CA LEU A 85 -2.63 10.05 27.08
C LEU A 85 -1.22 10.35 26.62
N PHE A 86 -1.05 10.60 25.34
CA PHE A 86 0.22 10.97 24.70
C PHE A 86 -0.05 11.65 23.34
N GLU A 87 1.03 12.16 22.74
CA GLU A 87 1.01 12.72 21.40
C GLU A 87 2.16 12.14 20.56
N GLU A 88 1.99 12.18 19.25
CA GLU A 88 3.03 11.86 18.26
C GLU A 88 3.11 13.00 17.26
N ILE A 89 4.33 13.40 16.92
CA ILE A 89 4.61 14.53 16.01
C ILE A 89 5.67 14.06 15.01
N SER A 90 5.51 14.48 13.77
CA SER A 90 6.46 14.27 12.68
C SER A 90 6.65 15.57 11.91
N ASP A 91 7.81 15.77 11.32
CA ASP A 91 8.07 16.85 10.35
C ASP A 91 7.46 16.57 8.96
N LYS A 92 6.91 15.35 8.76
CA LYS A 92 6.23 14.93 7.54
C LYS A 92 4.79 14.55 7.85
N TRP A 93 4.54 13.29 8.22
CA TRP A 93 3.21 12.86 8.67
C TRP A 93 3.28 11.79 9.76
N VAL A 94 2.23 11.72 10.55
CA VAL A 94 1.94 10.61 11.46
C VAL A 94 0.76 9.82 10.90
N GLU A 95 0.85 8.49 10.96
CA GLU A 95 -0.20 7.61 10.44
C GLU A 95 -0.51 6.50 11.46
N PRO A 96 -1.39 6.75 12.44
CA PRO A 96 -1.82 5.73 13.36
C PRO A 96 -2.66 4.68 12.61
N GLN A 97 -2.08 3.50 12.36
CA GLN A 97 -2.70 2.47 11.50
C GLN A 97 -3.62 1.52 12.28
N HIS A 98 -3.41 1.36 13.58
CA HIS A 98 -4.10 0.36 14.38
C HIS A 98 -4.61 0.93 15.70
N PRO A 99 -5.81 0.52 16.16
CA PRO A 99 -6.32 0.92 17.46
C PRO A 99 -5.49 0.32 18.60
N ALA A 100 -5.59 0.92 19.80
CA ALA A 100 -4.99 0.36 21.01
C ALA A 100 -5.59 -1.01 21.32
N VAL A 101 -4.74 -1.98 21.66
CA VAL A 101 -5.16 -3.34 22.02
C VAL A 101 -4.87 -3.58 23.50
N PHE A 102 -5.92 -3.71 24.31
CA PHE A 102 -5.79 -3.91 25.75
C PHE A 102 -5.25 -5.29 26.11
N VAL A 103 -4.35 -5.33 27.08
CA VAL A 103 -3.79 -6.57 27.63
C VAL A 103 -4.88 -7.33 28.40
N PRO A 104 -5.13 -8.61 28.13
CA PRO A 104 -6.13 -9.40 28.86
C PRO A 104 -5.96 -9.32 30.37
N GLY A 105 -7.08 -9.19 31.10
CA GLY A 105 -7.11 -9.04 32.55
C GLY A 105 -6.62 -7.69 33.08
N SER A 106 -6.40 -6.71 32.23
CA SER A 106 -5.97 -5.35 32.63
C SER A 106 -6.86 -4.27 32.02
N ASN A 107 -7.40 -3.39 32.85
CA ASN A 107 -8.14 -2.21 32.42
C ASN A 107 -7.24 -1.00 32.16
N ASN A 108 -5.95 -1.10 32.45
CA ASN A 108 -5.04 0.03 32.43
C ASN A 108 -3.77 -0.18 31.57
N ARG A 109 -3.61 -1.34 30.94
CA ARG A 109 -2.46 -1.59 30.06
C ARG A 109 -2.91 -1.95 28.64
N PHE A 110 -2.28 -1.32 27.66
CA PHE A 110 -2.56 -1.57 26.24
C PHE A 110 -1.26 -1.53 25.43
N VAL A 111 -1.30 -2.14 24.25
CA VAL A 111 -0.25 -2.04 23.22
C VAL A 111 -0.69 -1.05 22.17
N TRP A 112 0.21 -0.16 21.82
CA TRP A 112 0.10 0.80 20.73
C TRP A 112 1.18 0.55 19.68
N GLN A 113 0.85 0.72 18.40
CA GLN A 113 1.81 0.68 17.31
C GLN A 113 2.23 2.11 16.94
N SER A 114 3.53 2.32 16.78
CA SER A 114 4.10 3.63 16.48
C SER A 114 5.39 3.50 15.68
N ASP A 115 5.62 4.41 14.78
CA ASP A 115 6.82 4.51 13.95
C ASP A 115 7.82 5.56 14.44
N ARG A 116 7.68 6.01 15.69
CA ARG A 116 8.45 7.09 16.33
C ARG A 116 9.97 6.91 16.35
N ASP A 117 10.46 5.68 16.18
CA ASP A 117 11.90 5.36 16.11
C ASP A 117 12.36 5.01 14.67
N GLY A 118 11.52 5.33 13.66
CA GLY A 118 11.80 5.12 12.25
C GLY A 118 11.23 3.85 11.66
N PHE A 119 10.65 2.96 12.49
CA PHE A 119 9.94 1.75 12.07
C PHE A 119 8.68 1.56 12.91
N ASN A 120 7.64 0.97 12.31
CA ASN A 120 6.44 0.65 13.07
C ASN A 120 6.74 -0.45 14.10
N HIS A 121 6.69 -0.09 15.39
CA HIS A 121 6.97 -0.98 16.51
C HIS A 121 5.86 -0.99 17.55
N LEU A 122 5.86 -2.04 18.38
CA LEU A 122 4.91 -2.22 19.48
C LEU A 122 5.44 -1.59 20.77
N TYR A 123 4.60 -0.79 21.43
CA TYR A 123 4.86 -0.14 22.70
C TYR A 123 3.79 -0.51 23.72
N LEU A 124 4.19 -0.96 24.89
CA LEU A 124 3.30 -1.21 26.02
C LEU A 124 3.13 0.08 26.83
N TYR A 125 1.88 0.48 27.02
CA TYR A 125 1.47 1.69 27.73
C TYR A 125 0.60 1.39 28.95
N GLU A 126 0.55 2.34 29.88
CA GLU A 126 -0.52 2.50 30.85
C GLU A 126 -1.54 3.56 30.39
N THR A 127 -2.77 3.48 30.89
CA THR A 127 -3.83 4.46 30.57
C THR A 127 -3.61 5.82 31.23
N ASP A 128 -2.53 6.02 31.99
CA ASP A 128 -2.06 7.34 32.42
C ASP A 128 -1.19 8.04 31.36
N GLY A 129 -0.86 7.31 30.27
CA GLY A 129 -0.03 7.81 29.15
C GLY A 129 1.44 7.41 29.26
N LYS A 130 1.83 6.69 30.31
CA LYS A 130 3.23 6.27 30.52
C LYS A 130 3.58 5.06 29.65
N VAL A 131 4.69 5.17 28.92
CA VAL A 131 5.32 4.02 28.24
C VAL A 131 5.97 3.11 29.30
N ILE A 132 5.52 1.86 29.39
CA ILE A 132 6.15 0.84 30.23
C ILE A 132 7.41 0.33 29.52
N ARG A 133 7.30 -0.02 28.22
CA ARG A 133 8.41 -0.48 27.40
C ARG A 133 8.09 -0.51 25.90
N GLN A 134 9.15 -0.50 25.09
CA GLN A 134 9.10 -0.93 23.71
C GLN A 134 9.22 -2.45 23.64
N ILE A 135 8.27 -3.12 22.94
CA ILE A 135 8.18 -4.59 22.85
C ILE A 135 9.02 -5.11 21.67
N SER A 136 8.88 -4.52 20.51
CA SER A 136 9.64 -4.89 19.30
C SER A 136 10.69 -3.82 18.96
N LYS A 137 11.86 -4.25 18.48
CA LYS A 137 12.98 -3.36 18.13
C LYS A 137 13.75 -3.93 16.95
N GLY A 138 14.27 -3.07 16.07
CA GLY A 138 15.12 -3.47 14.94
C GLY A 138 14.85 -2.65 13.69
N LYS A 139 15.56 -2.95 12.62
CA LYS A 139 15.37 -2.32 11.30
C LYS A 139 14.30 -3.08 10.50
N PHE A 140 13.12 -3.19 11.05
CA PHE A 140 11.97 -3.87 10.46
C PHE A 140 10.67 -3.35 11.05
N PRO A 141 9.59 -3.20 10.29
CA PRO A 141 8.30 -2.85 10.83
C PRO A 141 7.52 -4.08 11.31
N VAL A 142 6.71 -3.87 12.35
CA VAL A 142 5.57 -4.75 12.68
C VAL A 142 4.47 -4.49 11.65
N THR A 143 4.02 -5.55 10.99
CA THR A 143 3.00 -5.48 9.93
C THR A 143 1.61 -5.89 10.41
N SER A 144 1.52 -6.65 11.50
CA SER A 144 0.26 -7.05 12.11
C SER A 144 0.46 -7.43 13.57
N MET A 145 -0.54 -7.17 14.41
CA MET A 145 -0.63 -7.69 15.78
C MET A 145 -1.73 -8.74 15.83
N TYR A 146 -1.40 -9.95 16.32
CA TYR A 146 -2.33 -11.09 16.39
C TYR A 146 -3.04 -11.20 17.75
N GLY A 147 -2.64 -10.41 18.74
CA GLY A 147 -3.22 -10.41 20.08
C GLY A 147 -2.29 -10.96 21.16
N PHE A 148 -2.87 -11.53 22.21
CA PHE A 148 -2.17 -11.94 23.42
C PHE A 148 -2.51 -13.37 23.80
N SER A 149 -1.69 -13.96 24.69
CA SER A 149 -2.09 -15.10 25.49
C SER A 149 -3.20 -14.69 26.49
N THR A 150 -4.06 -15.63 26.90
CA THR A 150 -5.21 -15.36 27.80
C THR A 150 -4.76 -14.75 29.13
N ASP A 151 -3.59 -15.15 29.62
CA ASP A 151 -2.99 -14.64 30.87
C ASP A 151 -2.34 -13.26 30.72
N GLY A 152 -2.34 -12.69 29.47
CA GLY A 152 -1.72 -11.41 29.17
C GLY A 152 -0.20 -11.38 29.33
N SER A 153 0.47 -12.52 29.41
CA SER A 153 1.92 -12.59 29.59
C SER A 153 2.71 -12.42 28.29
N HIS A 154 2.13 -12.81 27.17
CA HIS A 154 2.75 -12.76 25.84
C HIS A 154 1.86 -12.06 24.83
N CYS A 155 2.49 -11.37 23.86
CA CYS A 155 1.84 -10.91 22.64
C CYS A 155 2.44 -11.62 21.43
N PHE A 156 1.64 -11.66 20.34
CA PHE A 156 1.99 -12.27 19.07
C PHE A 156 1.82 -11.26 17.94
N PHE A 157 2.78 -11.21 17.02
CA PHE A 157 2.79 -10.23 15.96
C PHE A 157 3.56 -10.73 14.74
N GLN A 158 3.38 -10.05 13.62
CA GLN A 158 4.14 -10.28 12.39
C GLN A 158 5.07 -9.10 12.15
N THR A 159 6.25 -9.37 11.59
CA THR A 159 7.17 -8.34 11.10
C THR A 159 7.53 -8.59 9.64
N ALA A 160 7.87 -7.53 8.92
CA ALA A 160 8.74 -7.70 7.76
C ALA A 160 10.18 -8.02 8.23
N ASP A 161 11.06 -8.37 7.30
CA ASP A 161 12.51 -8.36 7.52
C ASP A 161 13.13 -7.03 7.06
N GLU A 162 14.44 -6.87 7.20
CA GLU A 162 15.15 -5.66 6.77
C GLU A 162 15.07 -5.42 5.25
N THR A 163 14.85 -6.47 4.46
CA THR A 163 14.67 -6.35 3.01
C THR A 163 13.25 -5.92 2.64
N GLY A 164 12.29 -6.13 3.53
CA GLY A 164 10.87 -5.97 3.26
C GLY A 164 10.24 -7.14 2.49
N LEU A 165 11.00 -8.15 2.04
CA LEU A 165 10.48 -9.24 1.20
C LEU A 165 9.79 -10.34 2.01
N ASN A 166 10.31 -10.67 3.18
CA ASN A 166 9.83 -11.76 4.01
C ASN A 166 8.95 -11.26 5.16
N ARG A 167 8.09 -12.14 5.68
CA ARG A 167 7.26 -11.93 6.87
C ARG A 167 7.46 -13.06 7.84
N TYR A 168 7.61 -12.71 9.13
CA TYR A 168 7.82 -13.68 10.20
C TYR A 168 6.85 -13.45 11.36
N VAL A 169 6.40 -14.55 11.96
CA VAL A 169 5.56 -14.52 13.17
C VAL A 169 6.45 -14.55 14.39
N TRP A 170 6.14 -13.68 15.35
CA TRP A 170 6.88 -13.50 16.60
C TRP A 170 6.00 -13.68 17.81
N THR A 171 6.62 -14.02 18.92
CA THR A 171 6.05 -13.87 20.26
C THR A 171 6.99 -13.04 21.12
N ALA A 172 6.44 -12.20 21.99
CA ALA A 172 7.19 -11.42 22.97
C ALA A 172 6.55 -11.52 24.35
N ASN A 173 7.39 -11.64 25.36
CA ASN A 173 7.00 -11.62 26.77
C ASN A 173 6.82 -10.15 27.22
N LEU A 174 5.63 -9.80 27.72
CA LEU A 174 5.32 -8.43 28.14
C LEU A 174 6.00 -8.01 29.43
N LYS A 175 6.47 -8.97 30.26
CA LYS A 175 7.11 -8.67 31.54
C LYS A 175 8.56 -8.22 31.38
N ASP A 176 9.34 -8.90 30.53
CA ASP A 176 10.77 -8.62 30.35
C ASP A 176 11.14 -8.10 28.96
N GLY A 177 10.23 -8.19 27.98
CA GLY A 177 10.45 -7.74 26.60
C GLY A 177 11.25 -8.73 25.74
N SER A 178 11.55 -9.93 26.25
CA SER A 178 12.19 -10.96 25.45
C SER A 178 11.28 -11.40 24.30
N SER A 179 11.84 -11.51 23.09
CA SER A 179 11.08 -11.89 21.90
C SER A 179 11.81 -12.92 21.07
N ARG A 180 11.05 -13.71 20.30
CA ARG A 180 11.61 -14.69 19.37
C ARG A 180 10.67 -14.94 18.21
N ARG A 181 11.23 -15.38 17.09
CA ARG A 181 10.46 -15.89 15.95
C ARG A 181 9.81 -17.25 16.29
N LEU A 182 8.64 -17.48 15.69
CA LEU A 182 8.00 -18.81 15.68
C LEU A 182 8.39 -19.63 14.45
N ASN A 183 8.92 -18.99 13.41
CA ASN A 183 9.33 -19.59 12.14
C ASN A 183 10.63 -18.94 11.64
N GLU A 184 11.43 -19.69 10.87
CA GLU A 184 12.75 -19.26 10.38
C GLU A 184 12.88 -19.34 8.85
N GLU A 185 11.98 -20.06 8.16
CA GLU A 185 12.02 -20.26 6.71
C GLU A 185 11.75 -18.94 5.99
N GLU A 186 12.52 -18.65 4.93
CA GLU A 186 12.30 -17.44 4.12
C GLU A 186 11.00 -17.53 3.32
N GLY A 187 10.17 -16.50 3.42
CA GLY A 187 8.87 -16.40 2.79
C GLY A 187 7.91 -15.50 3.56
N VAL A 188 6.65 -15.60 3.24
CA VAL A 188 5.57 -14.89 3.92
C VAL A 188 4.83 -15.85 4.84
N HIS A 189 4.89 -15.58 6.12
CA HIS A 189 4.22 -16.29 7.20
C HIS A 189 3.09 -15.46 7.76
N ASN A 190 1.86 -16.00 7.77
CA ASN A 190 0.70 -15.37 8.39
C ASN A 190 0.23 -16.24 9.57
N GLY A 191 0.22 -15.66 10.75
CA GLY A 191 -0.14 -16.37 11.99
C GLY A 191 -1.63 -16.32 12.29
N ILE A 192 -2.17 -17.43 12.78
CA ILE A 192 -3.42 -17.47 13.53
C ILE A 192 -3.08 -18.07 14.88
N ILE A 193 -3.30 -17.32 15.96
CA ILE A 193 -2.93 -17.73 17.31
C ILE A 193 -4.19 -18.22 18.05
N SER A 194 -4.07 -19.35 18.73
CA SER A 194 -5.15 -19.84 19.60
C SER A 194 -5.47 -18.84 20.72
N GLN A 195 -6.70 -18.81 21.18
CA GLN A 195 -7.16 -17.85 22.19
C GLN A 195 -6.32 -17.88 23.47
N ASN A 196 -5.83 -19.05 23.88
CA ASN A 196 -4.96 -19.20 25.06
C ASN A 196 -3.48 -18.91 24.78
N GLY A 197 -3.11 -18.66 23.52
CA GLY A 197 -1.72 -18.39 23.11
C GLY A 197 -0.83 -19.62 23.00
N ASP A 198 -1.33 -20.86 23.22
CA ASP A 198 -0.51 -22.07 23.27
C ASP A 198 -0.15 -22.63 21.87
N TRP A 199 -0.99 -22.33 20.88
CA TRP A 199 -0.84 -22.83 19.53
C TRP A 199 -0.84 -21.72 18.49
N ALA A 200 -0.04 -21.91 17.45
CA ALA A 200 -0.03 -21.11 16.26
C ALA A 200 -0.32 -21.99 15.03
N VAL A 201 -1.19 -21.49 14.15
CA VAL A 201 -1.30 -21.92 12.76
C VAL A 201 -0.49 -20.94 11.94
N ASP A 202 0.41 -21.44 11.11
CA ASP A 202 1.25 -20.65 10.24
C ASP A 202 0.88 -20.94 8.78
N ILE A 203 0.32 -19.95 8.11
CA ILE A 203 0.01 -20.00 6.67
C ILE A 203 1.21 -19.44 5.94
N PHE A 204 1.97 -20.31 5.31
CA PHE A 204 3.23 -20.02 4.67
C PHE A 204 3.14 -20.07 3.14
N SER A 205 3.80 -19.15 2.49
CA SER A 205 4.12 -19.21 1.07
C SER A 205 5.48 -18.57 0.79
N ASN A 206 6.13 -19.01 -0.28
CA ASN A 206 7.28 -18.34 -0.86
C ASN A 206 7.24 -18.43 -2.39
N LEU A 207 8.26 -17.94 -3.06
CA LEU A 207 8.31 -17.90 -4.53
C LEU A 207 8.00 -19.27 -5.17
N ALA A 208 8.44 -20.38 -4.56
CA ALA A 208 8.26 -21.75 -5.05
C ALA A 208 7.05 -22.49 -4.45
N THR A 209 6.56 -22.03 -3.30
CA THR A 209 5.51 -22.71 -2.51
C THR A 209 4.22 -21.92 -2.52
N PRO A 210 3.12 -22.43 -3.11
CA PRO A 210 1.86 -21.67 -3.21
C PRO A 210 1.20 -21.44 -1.86
N ARG A 211 1.05 -22.50 -1.06
CA ARG A 211 0.50 -22.43 0.31
C ARG A 211 0.80 -23.69 1.07
N PHE A 212 1.47 -23.56 2.21
CA PHE A 212 1.56 -24.58 3.23
C PHE A 212 0.92 -24.06 4.50
N ILE A 213 0.28 -24.95 5.25
CA ILE A 213 -0.30 -24.65 6.55
C ILE A 213 0.36 -25.55 7.57
N TYR A 214 0.99 -24.94 8.54
CA TYR A 214 1.65 -25.62 9.65
C TYR A 214 0.93 -25.34 10.96
N THR A 215 1.07 -26.26 11.89
CA THR A 215 0.67 -26.09 13.29
C THR A 215 1.86 -26.30 14.19
N GLN A 216 1.98 -25.50 15.24
CA GLN A 216 3.03 -25.67 16.26
C GLN A 216 2.58 -25.09 17.60
N LYS A 217 3.19 -25.60 18.69
CA LYS A 217 3.08 -24.89 19.97
C LYS A 217 3.88 -23.60 19.93
N THR A 218 3.43 -22.62 20.68
CA THR A 218 4.15 -21.33 20.81
C THR A 218 5.31 -21.37 21.79
N THR A 219 5.55 -22.52 22.46
CA THR A 219 6.68 -22.72 23.37
C THR A 219 8.02 -22.85 22.64
N PRO A 220 9.17 -22.48 23.25
CA PRO A 220 10.48 -22.66 22.63
C PRO A 220 10.76 -24.11 22.28
N GLY A 221 11.38 -24.31 21.10
CA GLY A 221 11.77 -25.66 20.62
C GLY A 221 10.61 -26.54 20.15
N ALA A 222 9.40 -25.98 20.00
CA ALA A 222 8.25 -26.72 19.51
C ALA A 222 8.44 -27.17 18.05
N VAL A 223 8.01 -28.40 17.75
CA VAL A 223 8.04 -28.96 16.41
C VAL A 223 6.92 -28.33 15.58
N ARG A 224 7.28 -27.88 14.37
CA ARG A 224 6.37 -27.38 13.35
C ARG A 224 5.87 -28.55 12.52
N ASN A 225 4.58 -28.83 12.54
CA ASN A 225 3.96 -29.94 11.86
C ASN A 225 3.20 -29.45 10.63
N LEU A 226 3.47 -30.03 9.46
CA LEU A 226 2.71 -29.75 8.23
C LEU A 226 1.32 -30.33 8.37
N ALA A 227 0.30 -29.46 8.42
CA ALA A 227 -1.12 -29.83 8.45
C ALA A 227 -1.71 -29.92 7.04
N PHE A 228 -1.27 -29.07 6.11
CA PHE A 228 -1.71 -29.03 4.73
C PHE A 228 -0.63 -28.45 3.81
N GLY A 229 -0.39 -29.11 2.67
CA GLY A 229 0.47 -28.61 1.60
C GLY A 229 -0.31 -28.55 0.29
N ALA A 230 -0.53 -27.36 -0.24
CA ALA A 230 -1.14 -27.21 -1.56
C ALA A 230 -0.17 -27.71 -2.63
N LYS A 231 -0.67 -28.52 -3.56
CA LYS A 231 0.02 -28.77 -4.81
C LYS A 231 0.16 -27.46 -5.59
N ASN A 232 1.20 -27.37 -6.41
CA ASN A 232 1.33 -26.23 -7.31
C ASN A 232 0.17 -26.22 -8.32
N PRO A 233 -0.74 -25.24 -8.29
CA PRO A 233 -1.88 -25.20 -9.22
C PRO A 233 -1.45 -24.92 -10.67
N LEU A 234 -0.20 -24.54 -10.88
CA LEU A 234 0.39 -24.21 -12.18
C LEU A 234 1.30 -25.33 -12.72
N GLU A 235 1.32 -26.51 -12.08
CA GLU A 235 2.20 -27.63 -12.47
C GLU A 235 1.98 -28.10 -13.91
N GLU A 236 0.73 -28.03 -14.39
CA GLU A 236 0.36 -28.42 -15.77
C GLU A 236 0.53 -27.30 -16.79
N TYR A 237 0.91 -26.08 -16.35
CA TYR A 237 1.06 -24.90 -17.19
C TYR A 237 2.52 -24.54 -17.38
N GLN A 238 2.84 -24.03 -18.56
CA GLN A 238 4.10 -23.31 -18.74
C GLN A 238 3.99 -21.95 -18.07
N VAL A 239 4.85 -21.70 -17.10
CA VAL A 239 4.90 -20.42 -16.37
C VAL A 239 6.28 -19.78 -16.56
N GLY A 240 6.31 -18.47 -16.58
CA GLY A 240 7.54 -17.70 -16.68
C GLY A 240 8.48 -17.94 -15.48
N ILE A 241 9.76 -17.74 -15.70
CA ILE A 241 10.79 -17.86 -14.66
C ILE A 241 10.79 -16.58 -13.81
N THR A 242 10.19 -16.65 -12.62
CA THR A 242 10.16 -15.53 -11.70
C THR A 242 11.39 -15.49 -10.82
N LYS A 243 12.01 -14.31 -10.70
CA LYS A 243 13.17 -14.09 -9.82
C LYS A 243 13.15 -12.68 -9.22
N PHE A 244 13.80 -12.55 -8.07
CA PHE A 244 14.05 -11.25 -7.45
C PHE A 244 15.39 -10.69 -7.89
N THR A 245 15.47 -9.38 -7.96
CA THR A 245 16.71 -8.63 -8.11
C THR A 245 16.64 -7.37 -7.25
N SER A 246 17.78 -6.78 -6.98
CA SER A 246 17.87 -5.54 -6.20
C SER A 246 18.66 -4.51 -6.98
N LEU A 247 18.09 -3.34 -7.17
CA LEU A 247 18.63 -2.26 -7.99
C LEU A 247 19.09 -1.12 -7.09
N PRO A 248 20.24 -0.50 -7.32
CA PRO A 248 20.62 0.72 -6.62
C PRO A 248 19.88 1.93 -7.21
N SER A 249 19.13 2.68 -6.38
CA SER A 249 18.60 3.97 -6.78
C SER A 249 19.72 5.00 -6.93
N PRO A 250 19.49 6.17 -7.57
CA PRO A 250 20.47 7.25 -7.61
C PRO A 250 20.96 7.70 -6.23
N GLY A 251 20.12 7.64 -5.20
CA GLY A 251 20.47 7.91 -3.81
C GLY A 251 21.17 6.77 -3.06
N GLY A 252 21.52 5.66 -3.74
CA GLY A 252 22.20 4.51 -3.14
C GLY A 252 21.28 3.57 -2.35
N VAL A 253 19.99 3.87 -2.25
CA VAL A 253 18.99 3.00 -1.63
C VAL A 253 18.72 1.80 -2.54
N ARG A 254 18.63 0.60 -1.98
CA ARG A 254 18.36 -0.60 -2.77
C ARG A 254 16.87 -0.77 -2.98
N LEU A 255 16.45 -0.96 -4.23
CA LEU A 255 15.06 -1.18 -4.64
C LEU A 255 14.83 -2.66 -4.89
N ASN A 256 13.75 -3.21 -4.35
CA ASN A 256 13.35 -4.58 -4.66
C ASN A 256 12.64 -4.64 -6.00
N ALA A 257 13.02 -5.59 -6.83
CA ALA A 257 12.38 -5.83 -8.11
C ALA A 257 12.08 -7.31 -8.33
N ARG A 258 10.95 -7.58 -8.96
CA ARG A 258 10.57 -8.89 -9.49
C ARG A 258 10.68 -8.87 -10.99
N LEU A 259 11.35 -9.88 -11.54
CA LEU A 259 11.50 -10.11 -12.97
C LEU A 259 10.86 -11.45 -13.33
N ILE A 260 10.03 -11.47 -14.37
CA ILE A 260 9.42 -12.68 -14.93
C ILE A 260 9.93 -12.82 -16.37
N LEU A 261 10.76 -13.84 -16.62
CA LEU A 261 11.26 -14.19 -17.93
C LEU A 261 10.31 -15.19 -18.61
N PRO A 262 10.26 -15.24 -19.95
CA PRO A 262 9.51 -16.28 -20.66
C PRO A 262 9.86 -17.70 -20.16
N ALA A 263 8.87 -18.61 -20.17
CA ALA A 263 9.08 -20.00 -19.78
C ALA A 263 10.16 -20.69 -20.65
N ASN A 264 10.14 -20.38 -21.95
CA ASN A 264 11.12 -20.85 -22.94
C ASN A 264 12.21 -19.79 -23.18
N TYR A 265 12.74 -19.21 -22.08
CA TYR A 265 13.77 -18.19 -22.17
C TYR A 265 15.02 -18.70 -22.91
N ASP A 266 15.47 -17.93 -23.90
CA ASP A 266 16.66 -18.17 -24.69
C ASP A 266 17.54 -16.91 -24.67
N ALA A 267 18.72 -17.03 -24.09
CA ALA A 267 19.67 -15.91 -23.95
C ALA A 267 20.16 -15.34 -25.29
N GLY A 268 20.00 -16.06 -26.40
CA GLY A 268 20.32 -15.59 -27.75
C GLY A 268 19.23 -14.74 -28.42
N LYS A 269 18.06 -14.64 -27.81
CA LYS A 269 16.94 -13.85 -28.32
C LYS A 269 16.82 -12.54 -27.59
N LYS A 270 16.21 -11.55 -28.27
CA LYS A 270 15.79 -10.28 -27.65
C LYS A 270 14.28 -10.25 -27.45
N TYR A 271 13.88 -9.89 -26.25
CA TYR A 271 12.49 -9.84 -25.82
C TYR A 271 12.02 -8.39 -25.58
N PRO A 272 10.77 -8.06 -25.93
CA PRO A 272 10.15 -6.84 -25.43
C PRO A 272 9.99 -6.91 -23.90
N ALA A 273 9.94 -5.77 -23.25
CA ALA A 273 9.75 -5.68 -21.81
C ALA A 273 8.50 -4.87 -21.45
N ILE A 274 7.82 -5.29 -20.40
CA ILE A 274 6.70 -4.56 -19.79
C ILE A 274 7.07 -4.25 -18.35
N ILE A 275 7.02 -2.98 -17.97
CA ILE A 275 7.07 -2.56 -16.58
C ILE A 275 5.64 -2.48 -16.06
N TYR A 276 5.31 -3.30 -15.07
CA TYR A 276 4.08 -3.13 -14.30
C TYR A 276 4.38 -2.26 -13.09
N VAL A 277 3.81 -1.06 -13.08
CA VAL A 277 4.09 -0.04 -12.08
C VAL A 277 2.88 0.22 -11.20
N TYR A 278 3.11 0.35 -9.90
CA TYR A 278 2.18 1.01 -8.98
C TYR A 278 2.89 2.16 -8.27
N ASN A 279 3.80 1.86 -7.34
CA ASN A 279 4.65 2.81 -6.61
C ASN A 279 3.88 3.81 -5.71
N GLY A 280 2.58 3.58 -5.48
CA GLY A 280 1.80 4.40 -4.55
C GLY A 280 2.26 4.21 -3.11
N SER A 281 2.12 5.26 -2.31
CA SER A 281 2.50 5.27 -0.91
C SER A 281 1.89 4.07 -0.16
N HIS A 282 2.70 3.42 0.68
CA HIS A 282 2.36 2.23 1.48
C HIS A 282 1.96 0.97 0.70
N VAL A 283 2.17 0.91 -0.61
CA VAL A 283 1.92 -0.31 -1.38
C VAL A 283 3.23 -1.04 -1.65
N GLN A 284 3.21 -2.36 -1.49
CA GLN A 284 4.32 -3.24 -1.82
C GLN A 284 3.85 -4.30 -2.82
N MET A 285 4.53 -4.41 -3.96
CA MET A 285 4.21 -5.37 -5.02
C MET A 285 5.15 -6.56 -5.08
N VAL A 286 6.35 -6.41 -4.54
CA VAL A 286 7.39 -7.43 -4.58
C VAL A 286 7.57 -8.04 -3.20
N THR A 287 7.14 -9.28 -3.03
CA THR A 287 7.22 -10.01 -1.76
C THR A 287 7.68 -11.44 -2.02
N ASN A 288 8.37 -12.07 -1.06
CA ASN A 288 8.71 -13.48 -1.15
C ASN A 288 7.49 -14.37 -0.82
N SER A 289 6.40 -14.14 -1.53
CA SER A 289 5.20 -14.98 -1.53
C SER A 289 5.09 -15.75 -2.84
N TRP A 290 4.04 -16.55 -3.02
CA TRP A 290 3.78 -17.28 -4.25
C TRP A 290 3.82 -16.36 -5.48
N MET A 291 4.56 -16.79 -6.51
CA MET A 291 4.84 -16.01 -7.73
C MET A 291 5.52 -14.64 -7.46
N GLY A 292 6.13 -14.45 -6.29
CA GLY A 292 6.79 -13.19 -5.92
C GLY A 292 5.80 -12.01 -5.70
N GLY A 293 4.53 -12.29 -5.38
CA GLY A 293 3.45 -11.31 -5.33
C GLY A 293 2.91 -10.89 -6.70
N GLY A 294 3.30 -11.59 -7.79
CA GLY A 294 2.83 -11.29 -9.15
C GLY A 294 1.43 -11.82 -9.43
N GLU A 295 0.73 -11.18 -10.35
CA GLU A 295 -0.57 -11.62 -10.84
C GLU A 295 -0.45 -12.59 -12.03
N MET A 296 -1.49 -13.39 -12.27
CA MET A 296 -1.51 -14.40 -13.35
C MET A 296 -1.34 -13.81 -14.75
N TRP A 297 -1.87 -12.61 -15.01
CA TRP A 297 -1.71 -11.97 -16.31
C TRP A 297 -0.23 -11.67 -16.63
N MET A 298 0.61 -11.43 -15.62
CA MET A 298 2.06 -11.23 -15.82
C MET A 298 2.74 -12.53 -16.29
N GLN A 299 2.32 -13.67 -15.77
CA GLN A 299 2.76 -14.99 -16.23
C GLN A 299 2.27 -15.26 -17.65
N ARG A 300 1.04 -14.85 -17.97
CA ARG A 300 0.49 -14.92 -19.32
C ARG A 300 1.34 -14.10 -20.30
N MET A 301 1.67 -12.86 -19.97
CA MET A 301 2.50 -12.01 -20.83
C MET A 301 3.91 -12.60 -21.00
N ALA A 302 4.48 -13.18 -19.93
CA ALA A 302 5.77 -13.87 -20.05
C ALA A 302 5.71 -15.05 -21.02
N ASN A 303 4.63 -15.83 -21.02
CA ASN A 303 4.42 -16.93 -21.96
C ASN A 303 4.22 -16.45 -23.41
N GLU A 304 3.70 -15.27 -23.60
CA GLU A 304 3.61 -14.61 -24.92
C GLU A 304 4.95 -14.00 -25.37
N GLY A 305 6.01 -14.17 -24.60
CA GLY A 305 7.36 -13.78 -24.97
C GLY A 305 7.79 -12.39 -24.49
N TYR A 306 7.14 -11.84 -23.47
CA TYR A 306 7.55 -10.59 -22.84
C TYR A 306 8.38 -10.85 -21.58
N VAL A 307 9.30 -9.97 -21.27
CA VAL A 307 9.90 -9.88 -19.93
C VAL A 307 9.05 -8.89 -19.12
N VAL A 308 8.52 -9.34 -17.97
CA VAL A 308 7.70 -8.47 -17.12
C VAL A 308 8.48 -8.11 -15.86
N MET A 309 8.55 -6.82 -15.54
CA MET A 309 9.24 -6.30 -14.36
C MET A 309 8.31 -5.47 -13.49
N SER A 310 8.46 -5.61 -12.17
CA SER A 310 7.85 -4.72 -11.17
C SER A 310 8.91 -4.28 -10.19
N ILE A 311 8.85 -3.03 -9.73
CA ILE A 311 9.81 -2.44 -8.81
C ILE A 311 9.05 -1.78 -7.68
N ASP A 312 9.45 -2.06 -6.43
CA ASP A 312 9.06 -1.30 -5.26
C ASP A 312 10.10 -0.19 -5.07
N GLY A 313 9.78 1.00 -5.56
CA GLY A 313 10.57 2.21 -5.42
C GLY A 313 10.36 2.88 -4.06
N ARG A 314 11.07 3.98 -3.83
CA ARG A 314 10.88 4.83 -2.65
C ARG A 314 9.40 5.24 -2.52
N GLY A 315 8.91 5.33 -1.29
CA GLY A 315 7.49 5.49 -0.98
C GLY A 315 6.74 4.17 -0.72
N SER A 316 7.27 3.01 -1.18
CA SER A 316 6.65 1.70 -0.93
C SER A 316 6.77 1.29 0.53
N ALA A 317 5.86 0.40 0.98
CA ALA A 317 5.76 -0.05 2.37
C ALA A 317 6.87 -1.01 2.82
N ASN A 318 6.96 -1.15 4.14
CA ASN A 318 7.72 -2.17 4.86
C ASN A 318 9.24 -2.04 4.81
N ARG A 319 9.72 -0.82 4.61
CA ARG A 319 11.15 -0.47 4.59
C ARG A 319 11.52 0.59 5.63
N GLY A 320 10.56 1.05 6.45
CA GLY A 320 10.70 2.08 7.47
C GLY A 320 10.45 3.49 6.94
N CYS A 321 10.28 4.44 7.89
CA CYS A 321 9.83 5.80 7.60
C CYS A 321 10.73 6.56 6.63
N GLU A 322 12.06 6.41 6.74
CA GLU A 322 12.99 7.10 5.83
C GLU A 322 12.72 6.75 4.36
N PHE A 323 12.44 5.47 4.09
CA PHE A 323 12.13 4.99 2.75
C PHE A 323 10.71 5.36 2.32
N GLU A 324 9.73 5.15 3.20
CA GLU A 324 8.31 5.38 2.94
C GLU A 324 7.98 6.86 2.77
N GLN A 325 8.57 7.71 3.61
CA GLN A 325 8.33 9.14 3.64
C GLN A 325 9.27 9.97 2.76
N SER A 326 10.11 9.33 1.96
CA SER A 326 11.02 10.04 1.03
C SER A 326 10.28 10.86 -0.02
N THR A 327 9.06 10.45 -0.39
CA THR A 327 8.24 11.08 -1.43
C THR A 327 7.39 12.25 -0.92
N PHE A 328 7.47 12.60 0.37
CA PHE A 328 6.71 13.70 0.96
C PHE A 328 6.91 15.01 0.20
N ARG A 329 5.81 15.66 -0.19
CA ARG A 329 5.70 16.87 -1.02
C ARG A 329 6.12 16.70 -2.49
N HIS A 330 6.59 15.49 -2.89
CA HIS A 330 7.19 15.20 -4.19
C HIS A 330 6.62 13.93 -4.84
N LEU A 331 5.30 13.65 -4.64
CA LEU A 331 4.68 12.47 -5.26
C LEU A 331 4.87 12.45 -6.78
N GLY A 332 5.55 11.43 -7.27
CA GLY A 332 5.86 11.22 -8.68
C GLY A 332 7.32 11.49 -9.06
N ASP A 333 8.12 12.16 -8.23
CA ASP A 333 9.51 12.53 -8.59
C ASP A 333 10.46 11.36 -8.30
N PHE A 334 10.53 10.90 -7.06
CA PHE A 334 11.38 9.76 -6.69
C PHE A 334 10.91 8.45 -7.31
N GLU A 335 9.60 8.28 -7.45
CA GLU A 335 9.02 7.15 -8.13
C GLU A 335 9.46 7.08 -9.60
N MET A 336 9.51 8.23 -10.30
CA MET A 336 10.04 8.30 -11.67
C MET A 336 11.51 7.89 -11.74
N GLU A 337 12.37 8.43 -10.86
CA GLU A 337 13.79 8.07 -10.81
C GLU A 337 13.99 6.57 -10.62
N ASP A 338 13.23 5.98 -9.70
CA ASP A 338 13.37 4.57 -9.35
C ASP A 338 12.85 3.66 -10.48
N GLN A 339 11.76 4.03 -11.17
CA GLN A 339 11.30 3.31 -12.35
C GLN A 339 12.29 3.43 -13.51
N LEU A 340 12.90 4.59 -13.73
CA LEU A 340 13.93 4.78 -14.75
C LEU A 340 15.21 4.00 -14.44
N THR A 341 15.55 3.79 -13.16
CA THR A 341 16.61 2.87 -12.74
C THR A 341 16.32 1.44 -13.23
N GLY A 342 15.07 0.99 -13.14
CA GLY A 342 14.63 -0.28 -13.68
C GLY A 342 14.70 -0.35 -15.21
N VAL A 343 14.36 0.74 -15.91
CA VAL A 343 14.53 0.84 -17.36
C VAL A 343 16.01 0.65 -17.73
N GLN A 344 16.91 1.36 -17.08
CA GLN A 344 18.36 1.25 -17.31
C GLN A 344 18.86 -0.17 -17.09
N TYR A 345 18.39 -0.82 -16.01
CA TYR A 345 18.71 -2.22 -15.75
C TYR A 345 18.24 -3.13 -16.90
N LEU A 346 17.00 -2.97 -17.38
CA LEU A 346 16.46 -3.76 -18.49
C LEU A 346 17.27 -3.53 -19.77
N GLN A 347 17.55 -2.28 -20.13
CA GLN A 347 18.32 -1.92 -21.32
C GLN A 347 19.76 -2.46 -21.32
N ALA A 348 20.33 -2.65 -20.14
CA ALA A 348 21.67 -3.27 -19.97
C ALA A 348 21.68 -4.79 -20.17
N GLN A 349 20.51 -5.45 -20.21
CA GLN A 349 20.45 -6.89 -20.40
C GLN A 349 20.53 -7.24 -21.90
N SER A 350 21.41 -8.16 -22.27
CA SER A 350 21.62 -8.60 -23.66
C SER A 350 20.36 -9.19 -24.30
N TYR A 351 19.47 -9.75 -23.50
CA TYR A 351 18.21 -10.37 -23.93
C TYR A 351 17.02 -9.40 -24.01
N ILE A 352 17.18 -8.12 -23.70
CA ILE A 352 16.12 -7.12 -23.86
C ILE A 352 16.29 -6.38 -25.20
N ASP A 353 15.17 -6.14 -25.87
CA ASP A 353 15.08 -5.19 -26.98
C ASP A 353 14.81 -3.80 -26.40
N PRO A 354 15.79 -2.91 -26.35
CA PRO A 354 15.61 -1.59 -25.73
C PRO A 354 14.65 -0.69 -26.50
N ALA A 355 14.33 -1.02 -27.77
CA ALA A 355 13.36 -0.29 -28.57
C ALA A 355 11.91 -0.74 -28.32
N ARG A 356 11.70 -1.81 -27.54
CA ARG A 356 10.37 -2.38 -27.25
C ARG A 356 10.14 -2.49 -25.75
N ILE A 357 9.95 -1.35 -25.10
CA ILE A 357 9.61 -1.25 -23.67
C ILE A 357 8.24 -0.59 -23.54
N GLY A 358 7.33 -1.26 -22.84
CA GLY A 358 5.99 -0.77 -22.51
C GLY A 358 5.78 -0.64 -21.00
N VAL A 359 4.71 0.05 -20.60
CA VAL A 359 4.36 0.26 -19.19
C VAL A 359 2.87 0.10 -18.97
N PHE A 360 2.50 -0.52 -17.85
CA PHE A 360 1.10 -0.66 -17.41
C PHE A 360 0.98 -0.41 -15.92
N GLY A 361 -0.03 0.34 -15.52
CA GLY A 361 -0.37 0.54 -14.12
C GLY A 361 -1.80 1.03 -13.93
N TRP A 362 -2.31 0.85 -12.70
CA TRP A 362 -3.66 1.20 -12.31
C TRP A 362 -3.64 2.19 -11.14
N SER A 363 -4.58 3.15 -11.08
CA SER A 363 -4.69 4.13 -10.01
C SER A 363 -3.43 5.03 -9.92
N PHE A 364 -2.69 5.00 -8.81
CA PHE A 364 -1.36 5.60 -8.73
C PHE A 364 -0.43 5.05 -9.83
N GLY A 365 -0.52 3.75 -10.13
CA GLY A 365 0.19 3.16 -11.27
C GLY A 365 -0.24 3.73 -12.62
N GLY A 366 -1.48 4.15 -12.77
CA GLY A 366 -1.96 4.91 -13.93
C GLY A 366 -1.35 6.31 -14.00
N PHE A 367 -1.21 7.01 -12.87
CA PHE A 367 -0.44 8.25 -12.76
C PHE A 367 1.01 8.02 -13.17
N MET A 368 1.68 6.99 -12.64
CA MET A 368 3.05 6.66 -12.99
C MET A 368 3.21 6.26 -14.46
N THR A 369 2.28 5.48 -15.01
CA THR A 369 2.27 5.15 -16.46
C THR A 369 2.19 6.42 -17.30
N THR A 370 1.28 7.32 -16.98
CA THR A 370 1.12 8.58 -17.71
C THR A 370 2.36 9.47 -17.54
N SER A 371 2.97 9.49 -16.33
CA SER A 371 4.23 10.19 -16.07
C SER A 371 5.36 9.65 -16.94
N LEU A 372 5.56 8.33 -16.97
CA LEU A 372 6.58 7.66 -17.75
C LEU A 372 6.39 7.82 -19.27
N MET A 373 5.15 7.98 -19.75
CA MET A 373 4.83 8.23 -21.15
C MET A 373 4.99 9.69 -21.58
N THR A 374 5.03 10.64 -20.63
CA THR A 374 4.92 12.07 -20.99
C THR A 374 5.96 12.99 -20.35
N ARG A 375 6.53 12.64 -19.19
CA ARG A 375 7.56 13.50 -18.57
C ARG A 375 8.87 13.46 -19.36
N PRO A 376 9.59 14.61 -19.44
CA PRO A 376 10.81 14.74 -20.25
C PRO A 376 11.90 13.72 -19.91
N GLU A 377 11.99 13.29 -18.64
CA GLU A 377 13.01 12.37 -18.12
C GLU A 377 12.92 10.97 -18.78
N ALA A 378 11.72 10.57 -19.21
CA ALA A 378 11.45 9.28 -19.86
C ALA A 378 11.28 9.37 -21.38
N LYS A 379 11.58 10.52 -21.99
CA LYS A 379 11.36 10.75 -23.43
C LYS A 379 12.02 9.69 -24.31
N GLY A 380 11.24 9.09 -25.21
CA GLY A 380 11.71 8.09 -26.18
C GLY A 380 11.94 6.68 -25.61
N VAL A 381 11.69 6.46 -24.32
CA VAL A 381 11.89 5.16 -23.66
C VAL A 381 10.74 4.20 -23.95
N PHE A 382 9.49 4.63 -23.74
CA PHE A 382 8.34 3.76 -23.82
C PHE A 382 7.63 3.86 -25.17
N LYS A 383 7.38 2.72 -25.81
CA LYS A 383 6.64 2.64 -27.09
C LYS A 383 5.13 2.72 -26.87
N CYS A 384 4.65 2.07 -25.81
CA CYS A 384 3.24 2.17 -25.44
C CYS A 384 3.06 2.09 -23.91
N GLY A 385 1.96 2.68 -23.45
CA GLY A 385 1.54 2.65 -22.06
C GLY A 385 0.05 2.42 -21.92
N ILE A 386 -0.35 1.77 -20.81
CA ILE A 386 -1.75 1.55 -20.47
C ILE A 386 -1.97 2.10 -19.06
N ALA A 387 -2.78 3.16 -18.96
CA ALA A 387 -3.07 3.86 -17.70
C ALA A 387 -4.53 3.60 -17.28
N GLY A 388 -4.72 2.78 -16.25
CA GLY A 388 -6.06 2.50 -15.72
C GLY A 388 -6.40 3.40 -14.53
N GLY A 389 -7.60 4.01 -14.50
CA GLY A 389 -8.09 4.85 -13.41
C GLY A 389 -7.09 5.90 -12.92
N PRO A 390 -6.38 6.65 -13.80
CA PRO A 390 -5.21 7.40 -13.42
C PRO A 390 -5.55 8.69 -12.66
N VAL A 391 -4.82 8.96 -11.57
CA VAL A 391 -4.71 10.33 -11.05
C VAL A 391 -3.87 11.13 -12.05
N LEU A 392 -4.32 12.33 -12.43
CA LEU A 392 -3.63 13.15 -13.46
C LEU A 392 -3.28 14.55 -12.95
N ASP A 393 -3.87 14.93 -11.82
CA ASP A 393 -3.54 16.15 -11.07
C ASP A 393 -3.95 15.96 -9.61
N TRP A 394 -3.01 16.05 -8.70
CA TRP A 394 -3.23 15.85 -7.27
C TRP A 394 -4.19 16.88 -6.66
N ARG A 395 -4.35 18.07 -7.27
CA ARG A 395 -5.36 19.06 -6.87
C ARG A 395 -6.81 18.60 -7.09
N MET A 396 -7.02 17.53 -7.86
CA MET A 396 -8.32 16.94 -8.14
C MET A 396 -8.52 15.62 -7.38
N TYR A 397 -7.62 15.28 -6.47
CA TYR A 397 -7.74 14.08 -5.66
C TYR A 397 -8.20 14.42 -4.24
N GLU A 398 -8.65 13.41 -3.49
CA GLU A 398 -9.27 13.60 -2.19
C GLU A 398 -8.28 14.14 -1.14
N ILE A 399 -8.84 14.91 -0.21
CA ILE A 399 -8.11 15.75 0.73
C ILE A 399 -7.20 14.96 1.69
N MET A 400 -7.70 13.86 2.27
CA MET A 400 -6.98 13.14 3.33
C MET A 400 -5.70 12.49 2.80
N TYR A 401 -5.78 11.76 1.67
CA TYR A 401 -4.63 11.13 1.03
C TYR A 401 -3.65 12.19 0.50
N THR A 402 -4.20 13.14 -0.27
CA THR A 402 -3.34 14.10 -0.98
C THR A 402 -2.59 15.02 -0.02
N GLU A 403 -3.28 15.58 0.98
CA GLU A 403 -2.64 16.49 1.93
C GLU A 403 -1.66 15.77 2.87
N ARG A 404 -1.86 14.48 3.16
CA ARG A 404 -0.86 13.69 3.90
C ARG A 404 0.50 13.65 3.22
N TYR A 405 0.49 13.45 1.90
CA TYR A 405 1.73 13.23 1.15
C TYR A 405 2.25 14.48 0.44
N MET A 406 1.42 15.52 0.27
CA MET A 406 1.74 16.69 -0.53
C MET A 406 1.55 18.03 0.21
N ASP A 407 1.06 18.03 1.46
CA ASP A 407 0.46 19.20 2.13
C ASP A 407 -0.68 19.80 1.29
N THR A 408 -1.15 21.01 1.63
CA THR A 408 -2.16 21.71 0.81
C THR A 408 -1.52 22.29 -0.47
N PRO A 409 -2.31 22.51 -1.54
CA PRO A 409 -1.82 23.21 -2.74
C PRO A 409 -1.29 24.62 -2.47
N GLN A 410 -1.73 25.25 -1.36
CA GLN A 410 -1.27 26.57 -0.93
C GLN A 410 0.12 26.51 -0.29
N GLU A 411 0.45 25.43 0.44
CA GLU A 411 1.72 25.23 1.12
C GLU A 411 2.79 24.62 0.22
N ASN A 412 2.37 23.86 -0.82
CA ASN A 412 3.26 23.18 -1.77
C ASN A 412 2.85 23.42 -3.25
N PRO A 413 2.70 24.69 -3.70
CA PRO A 413 2.22 24.98 -5.06
C PRO A 413 3.14 24.43 -6.15
N GLU A 414 4.43 24.34 -5.90
CA GLU A 414 5.43 23.82 -6.84
C GLU A 414 5.28 22.31 -7.04
N GLY A 415 5.20 21.52 -5.96
CA GLY A 415 5.02 20.07 -6.04
C GLY A 415 3.75 19.68 -6.78
N TYR A 416 2.64 20.37 -6.51
CA TYR A 416 1.38 20.16 -7.24
C TYR A 416 1.48 20.55 -8.72
N THR A 417 2.17 21.64 -9.03
CA THR A 417 2.32 22.07 -10.43
C THR A 417 3.22 21.11 -11.19
N GLN A 418 4.37 20.75 -10.63
CA GLN A 418 5.34 19.86 -11.24
C GLN A 418 4.75 18.47 -11.51
N ASN A 419 3.87 17.97 -10.65
CA ASN A 419 3.25 16.66 -10.78
C ASN A 419 1.83 16.68 -11.39
N SER A 420 1.40 17.80 -11.99
CA SER A 420 0.22 17.86 -12.84
C SER A 420 0.56 17.39 -14.26
N LEU A 421 0.01 16.25 -14.67
CA LEU A 421 0.36 15.62 -15.94
C LEU A 421 -0.25 16.30 -17.17
N TYR A 422 -1.18 17.22 -16.99
CA TYR A 422 -1.76 18.02 -18.09
C TYR A 422 -0.72 18.90 -18.81
N GLN A 423 0.33 19.33 -18.11
CA GLN A 423 1.37 20.15 -18.71
C GLN A 423 2.25 19.36 -19.68
N TYR A 424 2.42 18.05 -19.44
CA TYR A 424 3.33 17.19 -20.20
C TYR A 424 2.70 16.51 -21.42
N ILE A 425 1.42 16.70 -21.69
CA ILE A 425 0.70 16.09 -22.82
C ILE A 425 1.44 16.32 -24.16
N GLY A 426 2.04 17.49 -24.36
CA GLY A 426 2.80 17.83 -25.55
C GLY A 426 3.99 16.91 -25.85
N ASN A 427 4.54 16.26 -24.83
CA ASN A 427 5.71 15.38 -24.95
C ASN A 427 5.35 13.93 -25.30
N LEU A 428 4.06 13.58 -25.29
CA LEU A 428 3.63 12.22 -25.65
C LEU A 428 4.07 11.90 -27.09
N ASP A 429 4.90 10.87 -27.25
CA ASP A 429 5.39 10.40 -28.57
C ASP A 429 5.15 8.90 -28.81
N GLY A 430 4.74 8.14 -27.79
CA GLY A 430 4.30 6.75 -27.87
C GLY A 430 2.79 6.60 -27.90
N ARG A 431 2.31 5.35 -27.90
CA ARG A 431 0.87 5.01 -27.86
C ARG A 431 0.41 4.93 -26.41
N LEU A 432 -0.63 5.67 -26.03
CA LEU A 432 -1.21 5.66 -24.68
C LEU A 432 -2.68 5.23 -24.76
N LEU A 433 -3.00 4.12 -24.08
CA LEU A 433 -4.37 3.71 -23.79
C LEU A 433 -4.72 4.16 -22.37
N MET A 434 -5.77 4.94 -22.24
CA MET A 434 -6.34 5.32 -20.95
C MET A 434 -7.65 4.58 -20.71
N ILE A 435 -7.82 4.00 -19.53
CA ILE A 435 -8.99 3.19 -19.14
C ILE A 435 -9.61 3.77 -17.88
N HIS A 436 -10.96 3.87 -17.78
CA HIS A 436 -11.61 4.39 -16.58
C HIS A 436 -13.01 3.78 -16.39
N GLY A 437 -13.39 3.51 -15.13
CA GLY A 437 -14.77 3.18 -14.77
C GLY A 437 -15.63 4.44 -14.68
N THR A 438 -16.86 4.41 -15.21
CA THR A 438 -17.71 5.63 -15.23
C THR A 438 -18.29 5.98 -13.87
N SER A 439 -18.26 5.07 -12.89
CA SER A 439 -18.79 5.24 -11.53
C SER A 439 -17.69 5.27 -10.46
N ASP A 440 -16.43 5.55 -10.85
CA ASP A 440 -15.27 5.58 -9.97
C ASP A 440 -15.42 6.66 -8.88
N PRO A 441 -15.56 6.29 -7.57
CA PRO A 441 -15.67 7.22 -6.47
C PRO A 441 -14.32 7.57 -5.83
N VAL A 442 -13.23 6.92 -6.26
CA VAL A 442 -11.88 7.06 -5.71
C VAL A 442 -11.06 8.01 -6.55
N VAL A 443 -10.84 7.67 -7.82
CA VAL A 443 -10.25 8.60 -8.80
C VAL A 443 -11.37 9.04 -9.73
N LEU A 444 -11.86 10.24 -9.53
CA LEU A 444 -13.03 10.72 -10.27
C LEU A 444 -12.79 10.66 -11.79
N TRP A 445 -13.78 10.21 -12.52
CA TRP A 445 -13.71 10.10 -13.99
C TRP A 445 -13.32 11.41 -14.68
N GLN A 446 -13.55 12.56 -14.04
CA GLN A 446 -13.13 13.88 -14.49
C GLN A 446 -11.62 13.99 -14.77
N HIS A 447 -10.77 13.24 -14.09
CA HIS A 447 -9.34 13.19 -14.38
C HIS A 447 -9.10 12.84 -15.84
N SER A 448 -9.66 11.70 -16.29
CA SER A 448 -9.51 11.23 -17.68
C SER A 448 -10.23 12.12 -18.69
N LEU A 449 -11.44 12.56 -18.40
CA LEU A 449 -12.20 13.43 -19.32
C LEU A 449 -11.45 14.73 -19.60
N LYS A 450 -10.91 15.36 -18.56
CA LYS A 450 -10.12 16.59 -18.69
C LYS A 450 -8.83 16.33 -19.47
N TYR A 451 -8.17 15.18 -19.24
CA TYR A 451 -6.96 14.83 -19.97
C TYR A 451 -7.21 14.64 -21.45
N VAL A 452 -8.27 13.90 -21.83
CA VAL A 452 -8.72 13.74 -23.21
C VAL A 452 -8.99 15.11 -23.86
N GLN A 453 -9.71 15.99 -23.15
CA GLN A 453 -10.00 17.33 -23.63
C GLN A 453 -8.72 18.14 -23.92
N GLU A 454 -7.74 18.08 -23.03
CA GLU A 454 -6.45 18.77 -23.22
C GLU A 454 -5.61 18.13 -24.33
N CYS A 455 -5.68 16.80 -24.52
CA CYS A 455 -5.08 16.12 -25.66
C CYS A 455 -5.64 16.65 -26.98
N VAL A 456 -6.97 16.78 -27.09
CA VAL A 456 -7.62 17.34 -28.30
C VAL A 456 -7.14 18.76 -28.57
N LYS A 457 -7.10 19.63 -27.54
CA LYS A 457 -6.60 21.02 -27.68
C LYS A 457 -5.15 21.09 -28.15
N LYS A 458 -4.32 20.15 -27.73
CA LYS A 458 -2.89 20.08 -28.08
C LYS A 458 -2.60 19.23 -29.32
N GLY A 459 -3.64 18.71 -30.00
CA GLY A 459 -3.51 17.87 -31.20
C GLY A 459 -2.84 16.52 -30.93
N LYS A 460 -2.87 16.01 -29.71
CA LYS A 460 -2.32 14.69 -29.35
C LYS A 460 -3.40 13.63 -29.39
N GLN A 461 -3.08 12.48 -29.98
CA GLN A 461 -3.97 11.32 -30.05
C GLN A 461 -3.66 10.35 -28.93
N ILE A 462 -4.70 9.89 -28.21
CA ILE A 462 -4.64 8.79 -27.27
C ILE A 462 -5.79 7.81 -27.54
N ASP A 463 -5.62 6.57 -27.16
CA ASP A 463 -6.69 5.59 -27.13
C ASP A 463 -7.41 5.69 -25.79
N TYR A 464 -8.74 5.59 -25.80
CA TYR A 464 -9.53 5.75 -24.59
C TYR A 464 -10.64 4.71 -24.53
N PHE A 465 -10.72 3.98 -23.42
CA PHE A 465 -11.76 3.00 -23.19
C PHE A 465 -12.43 3.22 -21.84
N VAL A 466 -13.74 3.12 -21.77
CA VAL A 466 -14.51 3.25 -20.54
C VAL A 466 -15.23 1.94 -20.21
N TYR A 467 -15.26 1.62 -18.91
CA TYR A 467 -16.07 0.56 -18.37
C TYR A 467 -17.32 1.17 -17.72
N PRO A 468 -18.50 1.10 -18.40
CA PRO A 468 -19.75 1.61 -17.84
C PRO A 468 -20.09 0.92 -16.53
N GLU A 469 -20.57 1.71 -15.55
CA GLU A 469 -21.02 1.26 -14.22
C GLU A 469 -19.92 0.68 -13.29
N HIS A 470 -18.70 0.44 -13.79
CA HIS A 470 -17.58 0.04 -12.93
C HIS A 470 -17.10 1.22 -12.08
N GLU A 471 -16.79 0.89 -10.85
CA GLU A 471 -16.12 1.77 -9.89
C GLU A 471 -14.61 1.82 -10.18
N HIS A 472 -13.77 2.04 -9.15
CA HIS A 472 -12.33 2.21 -9.31
C HIS A 472 -11.63 1.01 -9.94
N ASN A 473 -12.10 -0.21 -9.66
CA ASN A 473 -11.54 -1.44 -10.21
C ASN A 473 -12.53 -2.15 -11.13
N VAL A 474 -12.04 -2.66 -12.25
CA VAL A 474 -12.79 -3.60 -13.08
C VAL A 474 -12.72 -4.97 -12.42
N ILE A 475 -13.85 -5.47 -11.96
CA ILE A 475 -13.97 -6.73 -11.20
C ILE A 475 -14.91 -7.72 -11.89
N GLY A 476 -14.94 -8.93 -11.36
CA GLY A 476 -15.81 -9.99 -11.89
C GLY A 476 -15.39 -10.46 -13.29
N PRO A 477 -16.33 -10.92 -14.12
CA PRO A 477 -16.05 -11.44 -15.47
C PRO A 477 -15.38 -10.40 -16.39
N ASP A 478 -15.71 -9.11 -16.22
CA ASP A 478 -15.19 -8.03 -17.06
C ASP A 478 -13.69 -7.79 -16.86
N ARG A 479 -13.11 -8.31 -15.77
CA ARG A 479 -11.66 -8.31 -15.56
C ARG A 479 -10.91 -9.14 -16.60
N ALA A 480 -11.52 -10.23 -17.09
CA ALA A 480 -10.95 -11.00 -18.20
C ALA A 480 -10.87 -10.15 -19.48
N HIS A 481 -11.98 -9.45 -19.81
CA HIS A 481 -11.99 -8.51 -20.95
C HIS A 481 -10.92 -7.41 -20.81
N LEU A 482 -10.73 -6.87 -19.61
CA LEU A 482 -9.66 -5.88 -19.34
C LEU A 482 -8.28 -6.45 -19.69
N TYR A 483 -7.94 -7.65 -19.19
CA TYR A 483 -6.62 -8.23 -19.44
C TYR A 483 -6.43 -8.66 -20.89
N GLU A 484 -7.47 -9.13 -21.58
CA GLU A 484 -7.42 -9.38 -23.02
C GLU A 484 -7.16 -8.10 -23.83
N MET A 485 -7.76 -6.98 -23.42
CA MET A 485 -7.49 -5.66 -24.04
C MET A 485 -6.05 -5.23 -23.78
N VAL A 486 -5.54 -5.37 -22.54
CA VAL A 486 -4.14 -5.06 -22.20
C VAL A 486 -3.16 -5.90 -23.04
N GLU A 487 -3.41 -7.22 -23.10
CA GLU A 487 -2.60 -8.15 -23.92
C GLU A 487 -2.59 -7.74 -25.40
N ARG A 488 -3.75 -7.49 -25.97
CA ARG A 488 -3.89 -7.07 -27.38
C ARG A 488 -3.16 -5.77 -27.63
N TYR A 489 -3.31 -4.79 -26.75
CA TYR A 489 -2.67 -3.49 -26.91
C TYR A 489 -1.15 -3.59 -26.95
N PHE A 490 -0.55 -4.40 -26.09
CA PHE A 490 0.89 -4.66 -26.14
C PHE A 490 1.30 -5.43 -27.40
N LYS A 491 0.51 -6.42 -27.86
CA LYS A 491 0.80 -7.14 -29.12
C LYS A 491 0.77 -6.24 -30.34
N ASP A 492 -0.12 -5.25 -30.35
CA ASP A 492 -0.29 -4.36 -31.50
C ASP A 492 0.75 -3.23 -31.54
N HIS A 493 1.35 -2.86 -30.39
CA HIS A 493 2.16 -1.64 -30.29
C HIS A 493 3.56 -1.84 -29.69
N LEU A 494 3.89 -3.02 -29.21
CA LEU A 494 5.18 -3.36 -28.63
C LEU A 494 5.85 -4.51 -29.35
#